data_b5cd61cfc8d28ef369d484228486c16a
#
_entry.id   b5cd61cfc8d28ef369d484228486c16a
#
_cell.length_a   1.000
_cell.length_b   1.000
_cell.length_c   1.000
_cell.angle_alpha   90.00
_cell.angle_beta   90.00
_cell.angle_gamma   90.00
#
_symmetry.space_group_name_H-M   'P 1'
#
loop_
_entity.id
_entity.type
_entity.pdbx_description
1 polymer ?
#
loop_
_entity_poly.entity_id
_entity_poly.type
_entity_poly.pdbx_seq_one_letter_code
_entity_poly.pdbx_strand_id
1 'polypeptide(L)'
;MSMKHSAVAGFAVGAIVVLTSCASTTAAEAPPATVTRVAGSQIPRLQLTDRAIQRLGIVTRPVAEAPAAAVSMGQREIIPYPAVVYDTDGSTWVYVNTATRTYRRQPVTVAAIQGDVAVLASGPPVGAAVVTVGAAELLGTEYNISGEE
;
A
#
# COMPACT_ATOMS: atom_id res chain seq x y z
N MET A 1 97.51 1.66 -5.57
CA MET A 1 96.88 2.31 -6.72
C MET A 1 95.39 2.12 -6.61
N SER A 2 94.78 3.22 -6.38
CA SER A 2 93.34 3.40 -6.06
C SER A 2 92.43 3.19 -7.25
N MET A 3 91.30 2.56 -7.09
CA MET A 3 90.10 2.90 -7.88
C MET A 3 88.84 2.56 -7.11
N LYS A 4 88.12 3.62 -6.78
CA LYS A 4 86.81 3.65 -6.16
C LYS A 4 85.70 3.40 -7.24
N HIS A 5 84.81 2.52 -6.97
CA HIS A 5 83.58 2.44 -7.76
C HIS A 5 82.41 2.75 -6.82
N SER A 6 81.74 3.90 -7.07
CA SER A 6 80.57 4.34 -6.41
C SER A 6 79.37 3.56 -6.99
N ALA A 7 78.62 2.90 -6.15
CA ALA A 7 77.31 2.31 -6.50
C ALA A 7 76.25 3.33 -6.17
N VAL A 8 75.49 3.70 -7.20
CA VAL A 8 74.30 4.54 -7.09
C VAL A 8 73.05 3.65 -6.82
N ALA A 9 72.52 3.82 -5.63
CA ALA A 9 71.29 3.15 -5.24
C ALA A 9 70.10 3.94 -5.79
N GLY A 10 69.39 3.36 -6.78
CA GLY A 10 68.12 3.89 -7.27
C GLY A 10 66.95 3.51 -6.36
N PHE A 11 66.35 4.51 -5.73
CA PHE A 11 65.11 4.34 -4.95
C PHE A 11 63.94 4.36 -5.93
N ALA A 12 63.27 3.20 -6.15
CA ALA A 12 62.01 3.11 -6.85
C ALA A 12 60.87 3.35 -5.84
N VAL A 13 60.27 4.53 -5.91
CA VAL A 13 59.01 4.84 -5.17
C VAL A 13 57.85 4.21 -5.90
N GLY A 14 57.38 3.07 -5.40
CA GLY A 14 56.15 2.44 -5.85
C GLY A 14 54.94 3.19 -5.31
N ALA A 15 54.22 3.90 -6.17
CA ALA A 15 52.95 4.49 -5.81
C ALA A 15 51.88 3.39 -5.71
N ILE A 16 51.45 3.07 -4.50
CA ILE A 16 50.31 2.18 -4.25
C ILE A 16 49.06 3.01 -4.43
N VAL A 17 48.39 2.85 -5.56
CA VAL A 17 47.04 3.38 -5.80
C VAL A 17 46.04 2.48 -5.07
N VAL A 18 45.60 2.90 -3.91
CA VAL A 18 44.49 2.27 -3.18
C VAL A 18 43.20 2.69 -3.86
N LEU A 19 42.67 1.81 -4.73
CA LEU A 19 41.30 1.94 -5.27
C LEU A 19 40.31 1.64 -4.16
N THR A 20 39.85 2.68 -3.48
CA THR A 20 38.73 2.59 -2.54
C THR A 20 37.46 2.33 -3.33
N SER A 21 37.08 1.06 -3.49
CA SER A 21 35.81 0.66 -4.05
C SER A 21 34.70 1.07 -3.08
N CYS A 22 34.00 2.16 -3.36
CA CYS A 22 32.74 2.49 -2.70
C CYS A 22 31.71 1.45 -3.14
N ALA A 23 31.60 0.36 -2.41
CA ALA A 23 30.46 -0.53 -2.50
C ALA A 23 29.24 0.23 -1.97
N SER A 24 28.49 0.88 -2.87
CA SER A 24 27.17 1.41 -2.55
C SER A 24 26.28 0.20 -2.28
N THR A 25 26.12 -0.15 -1.01
CA THR A 25 25.10 -1.09 -0.58
C THR A 25 23.75 -0.42 -0.85
N THR A 26 23.17 -0.64 -2.00
CA THR A 26 21.78 -0.29 -2.28
C THR A 26 20.95 -1.17 -1.35
N ALA A 27 20.56 -0.63 -0.20
CA ALA A 27 19.57 -1.27 0.66
C ALA A 27 18.34 -1.49 -0.21
N ALA A 28 17.94 -2.75 -0.43
CA ALA A 28 16.74 -3.07 -1.16
C ALA A 28 15.57 -2.35 -0.48
N GLU A 29 14.99 -1.37 -1.17
CA GLU A 29 13.82 -0.63 -0.66
C GLU A 29 12.69 -1.64 -0.45
N ALA A 30 12.09 -1.62 0.74
CA ALA A 30 10.97 -2.50 1.05
C ALA A 30 9.84 -2.31 0.01
N PRO A 31 9.17 -3.38 -0.43
CA PRO A 31 8.10 -3.26 -1.41
C PRO A 31 7.03 -2.26 -0.91
N PRO A 32 6.47 -1.43 -1.80
CA PRO A 32 5.51 -0.39 -1.42
C PRO A 32 4.25 -0.94 -0.77
N ALA A 33 3.89 -2.17 -1.12
CA ALA A 33 2.76 -2.90 -0.58
C ALA A 33 3.14 -4.37 -0.35
N THR A 34 2.57 -4.96 0.69
CA THR A 34 2.65 -6.40 0.97
C THR A 34 1.24 -6.95 1.05
N VAL A 35 0.97 -7.99 0.27
CA VAL A 35 -0.30 -8.74 0.31
C VAL A 35 -0.09 -10.00 1.15
N THR A 36 -0.87 -10.15 2.21
CA THR A 36 -0.79 -11.31 3.09
C THR A 36 -2.11 -12.07 3.05
N ARG A 37 -2.05 -13.35 2.69
CA ARG A 37 -3.21 -14.24 2.77
C ARG A 37 -3.55 -14.50 4.23
N VAL A 38 -4.83 -14.38 4.58
CA VAL A 38 -5.33 -14.62 5.92
C VAL A 38 -5.92 -16.03 5.95
N ALA A 39 -5.44 -16.88 6.88
CA ALA A 39 -5.94 -18.25 7.01
C ALA A 39 -7.47 -18.26 7.19
N GLY A 40 -8.16 -19.08 6.41
CA GLY A 40 -9.63 -19.18 6.43
C GLY A 40 -10.37 -18.03 5.73
N SER A 41 -9.66 -17.16 4.99
CA SER A 41 -10.28 -16.08 4.23
C SER A 41 -9.72 -16.01 2.81
N GLN A 42 -10.63 -15.86 1.83
CA GLN A 42 -10.25 -15.60 0.44
C GLN A 42 -9.80 -14.15 0.22
N ILE A 43 -10.07 -13.26 1.18
CA ILE A 43 -9.76 -11.84 1.08
C ILE A 43 -8.42 -11.58 1.78
N PRO A 44 -7.40 -11.14 1.06
CA PRO A 44 -6.09 -10.87 1.63
C PRO A 44 -6.11 -9.58 2.47
N ARG A 45 -5.01 -9.37 3.16
CA ARG A 45 -4.70 -8.13 3.87
C ARG A 45 -3.61 -7.39 3.09
N LEU A 46 -3.83 -6.12 2.84
CA LEU A 46 -2.88 -5.21 2.23
C LEU A 46 -2.19 -4.40 3.31
N GLN A 47 -0.88 -4.42 3.35
CA GLN A 47 -0.08 -3.53 4.20
C GLN A 47 0.75 -2.61 3.31
N LEU A 48 0.59 -1.30 3.49
CA LEU A 48 1.28 -0.28 2.71
C LEU A 48 2.41 0.36 3.53
N THR A 49 3.44 0.84 2.84
CA THR A 49 4.41 1.77 3.45
C THR A 49 3.81 3.17 3.54
N ASP A 50 4.33 4.02 4.44
CA ASP A 50 3.90 5.43 4.54
C ASP A 50 4.08 6.16 3.22
N ARG A 51 5.18 5.87 2.53
CA ARG A 51 5.47 6.45 1.20
C ARG A 51 4.43 6.02 0.15
N ALA A 52 3.98 4.77 0.19
CA ALA A 52 2.91 4.30 -0.71
C ALA A 52 1.59 5.00 -0.41
N ILE A 53 1.21 5.13 0.86
CA ILE A 53 0.00 5.85 1.29
C ILE A 53 0.02 7.30 0.80
N GLN A 54 1.14 8.01 0.97
CA GLN A 54 1.30 9.39 0.51
C GLN A 54 1.22 9.48 -1.03
N ARG A 55 1.88 8.57 -1.75
CA ARG A 55 1.91 8.55 -3.21
C ARG A 55 0.54 8.27 -3.81
N LEU A 56 -0.22 7.35 -3.22
CA LEU A 56 -1.57 7.00 -3.64
C LEU A 56 -2.63 8.01 -3.14
N GLY A 57 -2.25 8.91 -2.24
CA GLY A 57 -3.16 9.88 -1.65
C GLY A 57 -4.30 9.24 -0.86
N ILE A 58 -4.03 8.11 -0.18
CA ILE A 58 -5.06 7.37 0.54
C ILE A 58 -5.75 8.26 1.58
N VAL A 59 -7.07 8.41 1.44
CA VAL A 59 -7.92 9.11 2.40
C VAL A 59 -8.99 8.16 2.90
N THR A 60 -9.23 8.18 4.19
CA THR A 60 -10.31 7.41 4.82
C THR A 60 -11.38 8.33 5.41
N ARG A 61 -12.62 7.85 5.45
CA ARG A 61 -13.72 8.49 6.17
C ARG A 61 -14.48 7.44 6.97
N PRO A 62 -15.05 7.80 8.12
CA PRO A 62 -15.87 6.89 8.87
C PRO A 62 -17.18 6.58 8.12
N VAL A 63 -17.64 5.35 8.24
CA VAL A 63 -19.01 4.98 7.91
C VAL A 63 -19.93 5.78 8.82
N ALA A 64 -20.91 6.46 8.26
CA ALA A 64 -21.86 7.26 9.01
C ALA A 64 -23.21 6.52 9.13
N GLU A 65 -24.02 6.97 10.09
CA GLU A 65 -25.37 6.49 10.26
C GLU A 65 -26.29 7.04 9.17
N ALA A 66 -27.16 6.20 8.64
CA ALA A 66 -28.12 6.60 7.65
C ALA A 66 -29.23 7.48 8.24
N PRO A 67 -29.84 8.39 7.47
CA PRO A 67 -30.99 9.16 7.92
C PRO A 67 -32.15 8.25 8.39
N ALA A 68 -32.95 8.73 9.34
CA ALA A 68 -34.05 7.97 9.96
C ALA A 68 -35.01 7.33 8.93
N ALA A 69 -35.27 8.02 7.81
CA ALA A 69 -36.11 7.50 6.74
C ALA A 69 -35.53 6.25 6.06
N ALA A 70 -34.20 6.19 5.90
CA ALA A 70 -33.51 5.02 5.36
C ALA A 70 -33.41 3.88 6.39
N VAL A 71 -33.22 4.22 7.67
CA VAL A 71 -33.19 3.24 8.79
C VAL A 71 -34.52 2.48 8.88
N SER A 72 -35.66 3.14 8.67
CA SER A 72 -36.98 2.48 8.68
C SER A 72 -37.15 1.46 7.53
N MET A 73 -36.31 1.56 6.49
CA MET A 73 -36.24 0.61 5.36
C MET A 73 -35.16 -0.47 5.55
N GLY A 74 -34.58 -0.59 6.73
CA GLY A 74 -33.53 -1.55 7.05
C GLY A 74 -32.11 -1.13 6.63
N GLN A 75 -31.94 0.10 6.14
CA GLN A 75 -30.66 0.65 5.70
C GLN A 75 -30.07 1.47 6.85
N ARG A 76 -28.89 1.11 7.33
CA ARG A 76 -28.32 1.69 8.53
C ARG A 76 -27.07 2.52 8.30
N GLU A 77 -26.31 2.22 7.28
CA GLU A 77 -25.01 2.81 7.03
C GLU A 77 -25.02 3.62 5.74
N ILE A 78 -24.29 4.72 5.76
CA ILE A 78 -23.97 5.50 4.57
C ILE A 78 -22.47 5.71 4.46
N ILE A 79 -21.96 5.70 3.23
CA ILE A 79 -20.56 5.98 2.91
C ILE A 79 -20.48 6.95 1.73
N PRO A 80 -19.37 7.69 1.58
CA PRO A 80 -19.12 8.42 0.35
C PRO A 80 -19.08 7.44 -0.84
N TYR A 81 -19.79 7.75 -1.92
CA TYR A 81 -19.86 6.86 -3.08
C TYR A 81 -18.48 6.49 -3.69
N PRO A 82 -17.47 7.40 -3.71
CA PRO A 82 -16.12 7.04 -4.17
C PRO A 82 -15.42 5.93 -3.38
N ALA A 83 -15.94 5.54 -2.21
CA ALA A 83 -15.41 4.41 -1.46
C ALA A 83 -15.83 3.05 -2.04
N VAL A 84 -16.89 3.02 -2.86
CA VAL A 84 -17.39 1.77 -3.46
C VAL A 84 -16.50 1.39 -4.63
N VAL A 85 -15.94 0.19 -4.58
CA VAL A 85 -15.23 -0.42 -5.70
C VAL A 85 -16.03 -1.60 -6.26
N TYR A 86 -15.96 -1.77 -7.56
CA TYR A 86 -16.63 -2.84 -8.28
C TYR A 86 -15.61 -3.89 -8.69
N ASP A 87 -15.90 -5.12 -8.38
CA ASP A 87 -15.10 -6.25 -8.84
C ASP A 87 -15.50 -6.65 -10.27
N THR A 88 -14.69 -7.48 -10.90
CA THR A 88 -14.91 -7.95 -12.29
C THR A 88 -16.20 -8.76 -12.46
N ASP A 89 -16.70 -9.35 -11.40
CA ASP A 89 -17.96 -10.10 -11.35
C ASP A 89 -19.17 -9.20 -11.05
N GLY A 90 -18.96 -7.87 -10.89
CA GLY A 90 -19.99 -6.89 -10.56
C GLY A 90 -20.32 -6.80 -9.06
N SER A 91 -19.66 -7.57 -8.20
CA SER A 91 -19.80 -7.43 -6.75
C SER A 91 -19.22 -6.11 -6.25
N THR A 92 -19.82 -5.58 -5.19
CA THR A 92 -19.43 -4.29 -4.61
C THR A 92 -18.69 -4.46 -3.30
N TRP A 93 -17.60 -3.69 -3.16
CA TRP A 93 -16.67 -3.78 -2.04
C TRP A 93 -16.27 -2.39 -1.55
N VAL A 94 -15.78 -2.33 -0.32
CA VAL A 94 -15.06 -1.17 0.22
C VAL A 94 -13.75 -1.64 0.85
N TYR A 95 -12.74 -0.79 0.87
CA TYR A 95 -11.53 -1.03 1.65
C TYR A 95 -11.68 -0.41 3.02
N VAL A 96 -11.57 -1.23 4.06
CA VAL A 96 -11.59 -0.81 5.46
C VAL A 96 -10.17 -0.74 5.98
N ASN A 97 -9.81 0.36 6.63
CA ASN A 97 -8.57 0.46 7.39
C ASN A 97 -8.76 -0.29 8.71
N THR A 98 -8.11 -1.45 8.85
CA THR A 98 -8.29 -2.35 10.00
C THR A 98 -7.22 -2.16 11.08
N ALA A 99 -6.09 -1.57 10.73
CA ALA A 99 -4.98 -1.22 11.61
C ALA A 99 -4.07 -0.19 10.92
N THR A 100 -3.05 0.30 11.59
CA THR A 100 -2.07 1.23 11.00
C THR A 100 -1.56 0.70 9.67
N ARG A 101 -1.78 1.46 8.58
CA ARG A 101 -1.34 1.15 7.21
C ARG A 101 -1.84 -0.19 6.66
N THR A 102 -2.89 -0.74 7.27
CA THR A 102 -3.41 -2.06 6.95
C THR A 102 -4.84 -1.95 6.45
N TYR A 103 -5.08 -2.46 5.26
CA TYR A 103 -6.36 -2.37 4.58
C TYR A 103 -6.84 -3.76 4.20
N ARG A 104 -8.16 -3.92 4.22
CA ARG A 104 -8.81 -5.16 3.79
C ARG A 104 -10.13 -4.82 3.11
N ARG A 105 -10.41 -5.43 1.98
CA ARG A 105 -11.71 -5.25 1.36
C ARG A 105 -12.80 -6.00 2.14
N GLN A 106 -13.97 -5.41 2.18
CA GLN A 106 -15.16 -5.96 2.80
C GLN A 106 -16.33 -5.84 1.82
N PRO A 107 -17.16 -6.88 1.65
CA PRO A 107 -18.32 -6.80 0.77
C PRO A 107 -19.33 -5.81 1.31
N VAL A 108 -20.00 -5.12 0.40
CA VAL A 108 -21.10 -4.21 0.72
C VAL A 108 -22.26 -4.49 -0.22
N THR A 109 -23.47 -4.21 0.24
CA THR A 109 -24.66 -4.20 -0.61
C THR A 109 -25.18 -2.77 -0.66
N VAL A 110 -25.06 -2.15 -1.83
CA VAL A 110 -25.57 -0.79 -2.06
C VAL A 110 -27.07 -0.86 -2.33
N ALA A 111 -27.86 -0.24 -1.46
CA ALA A 111 -29.31 -0.15 -1.61
C ALA A 111 -29.72 0.99 -2.53
N ALA A 112 -29.05 2.14 -2.43
CA ALA A 112 -29.31 3.31 -3.24
C ALA A 112 -28.06 4.22 -3.31
N ILE A 113 -27.97 4.99 -4.38
CA ILE A 113 -27.00 6.08 -4.52
C ILE A 113 -27.76 7.38 -4.53
N GLN A 114 -27.38 8.31 -3.66
CA GLN A 114 -28.02 9.62 -3.52
C GLN A 114 -26.93 10.72 -3.60
N GLY A 115 -26.77 11.29 -4.78
CA GLY A 115 -25.66 12.22 -5.04
C GLY A 115 -24.31 11.55 -4.82
N ASP A 116 -23.53 12.09 -3.88
CA ASP A 116 -22.17 11.60 -3.56
C ASP A 116 -22.16 10.53 -2.45
N VAL A 117 -23.30 10.00 -2.06
CA VAL A 117 -23.46 9.07 -0.96
C VAL A 117 -24.06 7.75 -1.43
N ALA A 118 -23.49 6.63 -1.01
CA ALA A 118 -24.07 5.31 -1.13
C ALA A 118 -24.73 4.91 0.19
N VAL A 119 -26.00 4.56 0.12
CA VAL A 119 -26.79 4.00 1.22
C VAL A 119 -26.66 2.49 1.17
N LEU A 120 -26.24 1.88 2.27
CA LEU A 120 -25.95 0.46 2.33
C LEU A 120 -27.11 -0.31 2.96
N ALA A 121 -27.43 -1.46 2.36
CA ALA A 121 -28.26 -2.50 2.97
C ALA A 121 -27.42 -3.39 3.89
N SER A 122 -26.13 -3.57 3.56
CA SER A 122 -25.16 -4.27 4.40
C SER A 122 -23.75 -3.76 4.12
N GLY A 123 -22.91 -3.70 5.15
CA GLY A 123 -21.55 -3.21 5.04
C GLY A 123 -20.80 -3.19 6.37
N PRO A 124 -19.65 -2.48 6.42
CA PRO A 124 -18.92 -2.30 7.66
C PRO A 124 -19.73 -1.43 8.65
N PRO A 125 -19.56 -1.65 9.96
CA PRO A 125 -20.34 -0.94 10.97
C PRO A 125 -20.04 0.57 10.97
N VAL A 126 -20.99 1.34 11.49
CA VAL A 126 -20.83 2.78 11.71
C VAL A 126 -19.54 3.04 12.50
N GLY A 127 -18.76 4.03 12.08
CA GLY A 127 -17.46 4.37 12.65
C GLY A 127 -16.27 3.62 12.01
N ALA A 128 -16.48 2.57 11.24
CA ALA A 128 -15.41 1.93 10.50
C ALA A 128 -14.79 2.90 9.48
N ALA A 129 -13.46 2.97 9.40
CA ALA A 129 -12.76 3.86 8.48
C ALA A 129 -12.68 3.22 7.08
N VAL A 130 -13.45 3.72 6.11
CA VAL A 130 -13.43 3.27 4.72
C VAL A 130 -12.58 4.20 3.86
N VAL A 131 -11.86 3.62 2.92
CA VAL A 131 -11.01 4.36 1.97
C VAL A 131 -11.91 5.03 0.94
N THR A 132 -11.78 6.35 0.79
CA THR A 132 -12.55 7.17 -0.15
C THR A 132 -11.71 7.71 -1.31
N VAL A 133 -10.38 7.77 -1.14
CA VAL A 133 -9.41 8.08 -2.19
C VAL A 133 -8.37 6.98 -2.20
N GLY A 134 -8.04 6.45 -3.37
CA GLY A 134 -7.09 5.36 -3.55
C GLY A 134 -7.69 3.96 -3.42
N ALA A 135 -9.02 3.82 -3.36
CA ALA A 135 -9.68 2.51 -3.24
C ALA A 135 -9.48 1.63 -4.49
N ALA A 136 -9.54 2.22 -5.67
CA ALA A 136 -9.30 1.52 -6.93
C ALA A 136 -7.83 1.08 -7.07
N GLU A 137 -6.90 1.90 -6.60
CA GLU A 137 -5.47 1.60 -6.58
C GLU A 137 -5.14 0.44 -5.62
N LEU A 138 -5.85 0.36 -4.48
CA LEU A 138 -5.75 -0.79 -3.59
C LEU A 138 -6.24 -2.07 -4.25
N LEU A 139 -7.35 -2.00 -5.00
CA LEU A 139 -7.86 -3.15 -5.76
C LEU A 139 -6.84 -3.59 -6.83
N GLY A 140 -6.27 -2.65 -7.58
CA GLY A 140 -5.22 -2.94 -8.54
C GLY A 140 -3.98 -3.57 -7.89
N THR A 141 -3.58 -3.08 -6.72
CA THR A 141 -2.45 -3.65 -5.96
C THR A 141 -2.74 -5.08 -5.51
N GLU A 142 -3.96 -5.36 -5.05
CA GLU A 142 -4.38 -6.69 -4.63
C GLU A 142 -4.29 -7.70 -5.79
N TYR A 143 -4.72 -7.30 -6.99
CA TYR A 143 -4.68 -8.19 -8.16
C TYR A 143 -3.28 -8.34 -8.76
N ASN A 144 -2.51 -7.26 -8.86
CA ASN A 144 -1.17 -7.31 -9.47
C ASN A 144 -0.18 -8.16 -8.66
N ILE A 145 -0.27 -8.13 -7.33
CA ILE A 145 0.61 -8.94 -6.47
C ILE A 145 0.13 -10.40 -6.43
N SER A 146 -1.16 -10.66 -6.68
CA SER A 146 -1.71 -12.02 -6.74
C SER A 146 -1.43 -12.72 -8.08
N GLY A 147 -0.95 -12.01 -9.10
CA GLY A 147 -0.68 -12.53 -10.43
C GLY A 147 0.77 -12.92 -10.73
N GLU A 148 1.69 -12.72 -9.78
CA GLU A 148 3.10 -13.13 -9.89
C GLU A 148 3.35 -14.43 -9.13
N GLU A 149 2.82 -15.54 -9.63
CA GLU A 149 3.26 -16.91 -9.29
C GLU A 149 3.51 -17.72 -10.54
#